data_c2b00976432941c14582bd7fdd66763d
#
_entry.id   c2b00976432941c14582bd7fdd66763d
#
_cell.length_a   1.000
_cell.length_b   1.000
_cell.length_c   1.000
_cell.angle_alpha   90.00
_cell.angle_beta   90.00
_cell.angle_gamma   90.00
#
_symmetry.space_group_name_H-M   'P 1'
#
loop_
_entity.id
_entity.type
_entity.pdbx_description
1 polymer ?
#
loop_
_entity_poly.entity_id
_entity_poly.type
_entity_poly.pdbx_seq_one_letter_code
_entity_poly.pdbx_strand_id
1 'polypeptide(L)'
;MNLMNLNLNYEGFETYLVQRLEWLDGVEYQFRFENDYGAIVRKSCASYGHEGDLWELQGRKLDKRTWMWGLIHHTEFPYYILGYKTDEEIRDLLKKIKEL
;
A
#
# COMPACT_ATOMS: atom_id res chain seq x y z
N MET A 1 1.21 -12.26 23.89
CA MET A 1 1.46 -11.04 23.10
C MET A 1 1.53 -11.40 21.63
N ASN A 2 0.68 -10.82 20.83
CA ASN A 2 0.70 -11.05 19.39
C ASN A 2 1.64 -10.05 18.73
N LEU A 3 2.77 -10.55 18.23
CA LEU A 3 3.69 -9.72 17.46
C LEU A 3 3.21 -9.66 16.02
N MET A 4 3.12 -8.44 15.50
CA MET A 4 2.80 -8.24 14.08
C MET A 4 3.98 -8.68 13.22
N ASN A 5 3.69 -9.35 12.10
CA ASN A 5 4.69 -9.58 11.06
C ASN A 5 4.81 -8.33 10.20
N LEU A 6 5.92 -7.62 10.31
CA LEU A 6 6.17 -6.36 9.61
C LEU A 6 6.90 -6.55 8.28
N ASN A 7 7.12 -7.79 7.86
CA ASN A 7 7.77 -8.10 6.59
C ASN A 7 6.72 -8.44 5.54
N LEU A 8 6.41 -7.47 4.69
CA LEU A 8 5.50 -7.67 3.56
C LEU A 8 6.18 -8.50 2.48
N ASN A 9 5.49 -9.54 2.00
CA ASN A 9 5.92 -10.23 0.79
C ASN A 9 5.39 -9.48 -0.44
N TYR A 10 6.26 -8.66 -1.05
CA TYR A 10 5.94 -7.88 -2.25
C TYR A 10 6.68 -8.42 -3.49
N GLU A 11 6.90 -9.73 -3.55
CA GLU A 11 7.56 -10.38 -4.68
C GLU A 11 6.93 -9.97 -6.01
N GLY A 12 7.77 -9.57 -6.96
CA GLY A 12 7.34 -9.06 -8.25
C GLY A 12 7.20 -7.54 -8.31
N PHE A 13 7.31 -6.85 -7.17
CA PHE A 13 7.14 -5.38 -7.09
C PHE A 13 8.37 -4.68 -6.52
N GLU A 14 9.51 -5.35 -6.44
CA GLU A 14 10.73 -4.84 -5.80
C GLU A 14 11.20 -3.54 -6.46
N THR A 15 11.11 -3.44 -7.79
CA THR A 15 11.55 -2.26 -8.54
C THR A 15 10.65 -1.04 -8.31
N TYR A 16 9.46 -1.24 -7.79
CA TYR A 16 8.50 -0.16 -7.55
C TYR A 16 8.49 0.33 -6.11
N LEU A 17 9.21 -0.34 -5.22
CA LEU A 17 9.32 0.10 -3.84
C LEU A 17 10.17 1.37 -3.76
N VAL A 18 9.57 2.45 -3.26
CA VAL A 18 10.26 3.73 -3.08
C VAL A 18 11.00 3.73 -1.75
N GLN A 19 10.31 3.33 -0.69
CA GLN A 19 10.91 3.24 0.64
C GLN A 19 10.04 2.41 1.57
N ARG A 20 10.69 1.90 2.61
CA ARG A 20 10.07 1.30 3.78
C ARG A 20 10.47 2.12 4.99
N LEU A 21 9.52 2.52 5.79
CA LEU A 21 9.80 3.31 6.98
C LEU A 21 8.98 2.84 8.17
N GLU A 22 9.44 3.21 9.36
CA GLU A 22 8.68 2.96 10.57
C GLU A 22 7.46 3.89 10.59
N TRP A 23 6.34 3.35 11.05
CA TRP A 23 5.10 4.10 11.22
C TRP A 23 4.42 3.65 12.50
N LEU A 24 4.41 4.53 13.52
CA LEU A 24 3.94 4.21 14.86
C LEU A 24 4.71 2.99 15.41
N ASP A 25 4.00 1.94 15.81
CA ASP A 25 4.60 0.69 16.28
C ASP A 25 4.79 -0.35 15.17
N GLY A 26 4.67 0.06 13.93
CA GLY A 26 4.72 -0.84 12.79
C GLY A 26 5.52 -0.28 11.62
N VAL A 27 4.99 -0.46 10.40
CA VAL A 27 5.74 -0.22 9.17
C VAL A 27 4.84 0.35 8.08
N GLU A 28 5.45 1.13 7.19
CA GLU A 28 4.83 1.62 5.96
C GLU A 28 5.74 1.31 4.78
N TYR A 29 5.17 0.67 3.75
CA TYR A 29 5.82 0.44 2.46
C TYR A 29 5.19 1.37 1.43
N GLN A 30 6.02 2.09 0.66
CA GLN A 30 5.55 3.04 -0.36
C GLN A 30 5.97 2.56 -1.74
N PHE A 31 4.99 2.45 -2.64
CA PHE A 31 5.20 2.00 -4.02
C PHE A 31 4.81 3.10 -5.00
N ARG A 32 5.58 3.23 -6.09
CA ARG A 32 5.27 4.10 -7.22
C ARG A 32 5.42 3.33 -8.52
N PHE A 33 4.40 3.44 -9.38
CA PHE A 33 4.39 2.82 -10.70
C PHE A 33 4.64 3.86 -11.79
N GLU A 34 4.95 3.38 -13.01
CA GLU A 34 5.27 4.23 -14.14
C GLU A 34 4.06 5.05 -14.63
N ASN A 35 2.84 4.61 -14.30
CA ASN A 35 1.61 5.31 -14.66
C ASN A 35 1.26 6.45 -13.70
N ASP A 36 2.17 6.83 -12.78
CA ASP A 36 2.00 7.85 -11.74
C ASP A 36 0.96 7.49 -10.67
N TYR A 37 0.48 6.27 -10.67
CA TYR A 37 -0.24 5.71 -9.53
C TYR A 37 0.74 5.04 -8.59
N GLY A 38 0.33 4.88 -7.35
CA GLY A 38 1.12 4.19 -6.35
C GLY A 38 0.26 3.72 -5.20
N ALA A 39 0.90 3.24 -4.16
CA ALA A 39 0.21 2.73 -2.99
C ALA A 39 1.06 2.90 -1.74
N ILE A 40 0.38 3.01 -0.62
CA ILE A 40 0.98 2.88 0.70
C ILE A 40 0.39 1.63 1.33
N VAL A 41 1.25 0.73 1.80
CA VAL A 41 0.86 -0.49 2.49
C VAL A 41 1.35 -0.42 3.92
N ARG A 42 0.45 -0.50 4.88
CA ARG A 42 0.74 -0.26 6.30
C ARG A 42 0.29 -1.40 7.19
N LYS A 43 1.03 -1.59 8.27
CA LYS A 43 0.61 -2.41 9.40
C LYS A 43 1.11 -1.78 10.68
N SER A 44 0.19 -1.34 11.55
CA SER A 44 0.48 -0.79 12.86
C SER A 44 -0.79 -0.83 13.71
N CYS A 45 -0.70 -0.40 14.96
CA CYS A 45 -1.87 -0.34 15.85
C CYS A 45 -3.00 0.58 15.34
N ALA A 46 -2.71 1.43 14.36
CA ALA A 46 -3.70 2.35 13.77
C ALA A 46 -4.20 1.93 12.39
N SER A 47 -3.73 0.80 11.84
CA SER A 47 -4.16 0.34 10.52
C SER A 47 -5.34 -0.62 10.61
N TYR A 48 -6.17 -0.63 9.55
CA TYR A 48 -7.30 -1.56 9.45
C TYR A 48 -6.77 -2.96 9.16
N GLY A 49 -7.03 -3.90 10.06
CA GLY A 49 -6.62 -5.29 9.95
C GLY A 49 -5.47 -5.71 10.87
N HIS A 50 -4.90 -4.77 11.63
CA HIS A 50 -3.73 -5.07 12.47
C HIS A 50 -4.02 -6.16 13.52
N GLU A 51 -5.25 -6.24 14.03
CA GLU A 51 -5.64 -7.25 15.04
C GLU A 51 -5.48 -8.67 14.51
N GLY A 52 -5.65 -8.87 13.19
CA GLY A 52 -5.47 -10.16 12.53
C GLY A 52 -4.14 -10.32 11.84
N ASP A 53 -3.19 -9.42 12.11
CA ASP A 53 -1.88 -9.39 11.43
C ASP A 53 -2.03 -9.23 9.91
N LEU A 54 -3.00 -8.42 9.50
CA LEU A 54 -3.33 -8.14 8.11
C LEU A 54 -2.96 -6.72 7.73
N TRP A 55 -2.83 -6.47 6.43
CA TRP A 55 -2.36 -5.21 5.88
C TRP A 55 -3.49 -4.26 5.50
N GLU A 56 -3.18 -2.96 5.54
CA GLU A 56 -4.01 -1.90 4.96
C GLU A 56 -3.29 -1.33 3.75
N LEU A 57 -4.02 -1.11 2.65
CA LEU A 57 -3.49 -0.48 1.45
C LEU A 57 -4.27 0.80 1.15
N GLN A 58 -3.54 1.86 0.84
CA GLN A 58 -4.10 3.10 0.30
C GLN A 58 -3.61 3.29 -1.13
N GLY A 59 -4.53 3.38 -2.09
CA GLY A 59 -4.19 3.74 -3.45
C GLY A 59 -3.93 5.25 -3.55
N ARG A 60 -2.93 5.64 -4.35
CA ARG A 60 -2.49 7.03 -4.48
C ARG A 60 -2.24 7.40 -5.93
N LYS A 61 -2.39 8.71 -6.22
CA LYS A 61 -2.05 9.29 -7.52
C LYS A 61 -1.11 10.47 -7.32
N LEU A 62 -0.04 10.52 -8.13
CA LEU A 62 0.88 11.65 -8.15
C LEU A 62 0.35 12.73 -9.10
N ASP A 63 0.21 13.96 -8.60
CA ASP A 63 -0.05 15.12 -9.44
C ASP A 63 1.28 15.73 -9.85
N LYS A 64 1.64 15.58 -11.13
CA LYS A 64 2.93 16.06 -11.65
C LYS A 64 3.04 17.58 -11.70
N ARG A 65 1.94 18.32 -11.63
CA ARG A 65 1.99 19.78 -11.61
C ARG A 65 2.50 20.30 -10.29
N THR A 66 2.15 19.62 -9.19
CA THR A 66 2.50 20.01 -7.83
C THR A 66 3.52 19.06 -7.18
N TRP A 67 3.75 17.90 -7.78
CA TRP A 67 4.55 16.78 -7.22
C TRP A 67 4.03 16.31 -5.87
N MET A 68 2.72 16.43 -5.68
CA MET A 68 2.06 15.97 -4.45
C MET A 68 1.25 14.70 -4.71
N TRP A 69 1.26 13.80 -3.75
CA TRP A 69 0.43 12.61 -3.76
C TRP A 69 -0.96 12.92 -3.22
N GLY A 70 -1.97 12.43 -3.90
CA GLY A 70 -3.35 12.48 -3.44
C GLY A 70 -3.95 11.09 -3.38
N LEU A 71 -5.22 11.02 -2.97
CA LEU A 71 -5.97 9.77 -2.99
C LEU A 71 -6.25 9.36 -4.43
N ILE A 72 -6.28 8.05 -4.67
CA ILE A 72 -6.60 7.50 -5.97
C ILE A 72 -8.08 7.78 -6.30
N HIS A 73 -8.34 8.22 -7.54
CA HIS A 73 -9.68 8.36 -8.10
C HIS A 73 -9.67 7.73 -9.49
N HIS A 74 -10.16 6.52 -9.60
CA HIS A 74 -10.20 5.80 -10.87
C HIS A 74 -11.41 4.88 -10.89
N THR A 75 -12.11 4.82 -12.02
CA THR A 75 -13.31 4.00 -12.15
C THR A 75 -13.02 2.51 -11.97
N GLU A 76 -11.84 2.05 -12.39
CA GLU A 76 -11.43 0.65 -12.24
C GLU A 76 -10.81 0.34 -10.87
N PHE A 77 -10.56 1.35 -10.05
CA PHE A 77 -10.09 1.21 -8.69
C PHE A 77 -10.79 2.23 -7.81
N PRO A 78 -12.07 2.00 -7.47
CA PRO A 78 -12.89 2.99 -6.77
C PRO A 78 -12.58 3.11 -5.28
N TYR A 79 -11.74 2.25 -4.75
CA TYR A 79 -11.40 2.21 -3.32
C TYR A 79 -10.06 2.89 -3.08
N TYR A 80 -9.98 3.78 -2.10
CA TYR A 80 -8.71 4.41 -1.74
C TYR A 80 -8.07 3.83 -0.47
N ILE A 81 -8.86 3.21 0.40
CA ILE A 81 -8.36 2.50 1.60
C ILE A 81 -9.01 1.12 1.66
N LEU A 82 -8.18 0.08 1.72
CA LEU A 82 -8.60 -1.30 1.82
C LEU A 82 -7.85 -1.97 2.97
N GLY A 83 -8.57 -2.40 4.00
CA GLY A 83 -7.98 -3.08 5.14
C GLY A 83 -8.15 -4.59 5.10
N TYR A 84 -7.60 -5.26 6.11
CA TYR A 84 -7.75 -6.71 6.32
C TYR A 84 -7.25 -7.53 5.14
N LYS A 85 -6.09 -7.19 4.58
CA LYS A 85 -5.54 -7.84 3.40
C LYS A 85 -4.33 -8.72 3.74
N THR A 86 -4.31 -9.91 3.16
CA THR A 86 -3.14 -10.80 3.19
C THR A 86 -2.05 -10.26 2.25
N ASP A 87 -0.84 -10.81 2.38
CA ASP A 87 0.25 -10.48 1.46
C ASP A 87 -0.14 -10.73 0.00
N GLU A 88 -0.79 -11.86 -0.27
CA GLU A 88 -1.25 -12.21 -1.62
C GLU A 88 -2.27 -11.20 -2.14
N GLU A 89 -3.25 -10.83 -1.31
CA GLU A 89 -4.24 -9.82 -1.67
C GLU A 89 -3.59 -8.45 -1.94
N ILE A 90 -2.58 -8.09 -1.15
CA ILE A 90 -1.81 -6.86 -1.40
C ILE A 90 -1.11 -6.92 -2.76
N ARG A 91 -0.47 -8.03 -3.10
CA ARG A 91 0.18 -8.18 -4.41
C ARG A 91 -0.83 -8.07 -5.55
N ASP A 92 -2.01 -8.65 -5.41
CA ASP A 92 -3.08 -8.53 -6.40
C ASP A 92 -3.54 -7.08 -6.57
N LEU A 93 -3.68 -6.33 -5.48
CA LEU A 93 -4.05 -4.92 -5.51
C LEU A 93 -2.94 -4.05 -6.14
N LEU A 94 -1.69 -4.31 -5.81
CA LEU A 94 -0.55 -3.61 -6.42
C LEU A 94 -0.53 -3.81 -7.94
N LYS A 95 -0.82 -5.03 -8.39
CA LYS A 95 -0.91 -5.34 -9.83
C LYS A 95 -2.02 -4.54 -10.49
N LYS A 96 -3.20 -4.46 -9.88
CA LYS A 96 -4.32 -3.68 -10.41
C LYS A 96 -3.97 -2.20 -10.55
N ILE A 97 -3.34 -1.62 -9.52
CA ILE A 97 -2.94 -0.21 -9.55
C ILE A 97 -1.89 0.04 -10.62
N LYS A 98 -0.93 -0.86 -10.76
CA LYS A 98 0.12 -0.78 -11.78
C LYS A 98 -0.45 -0.80 -13.20
N GLU A 99 -1.57 -1.49 -13.40
CA GLU A 99 -2.20 -1.66 -14.71
C GLU A 99 -3.24 -0.59 -15.04
N LEU A 100 -3.43 0.41 -14.20
CA LEU A 100 -4.41 1.49 -14.44
C LEU A 100 -4.04 2.42 -15.61
#